data_33c6890f85c27383f0a4c002e2d38129
#
_entry.id   33c6890f85c27383f0a4c002e2d38129
#
_cell.length_a   1.000
_cell.length_b   1.000
_cell.length_c   1.000
_cell.angle_alpha   90.00
_cell.angle_beta   90.00
_cell.angle_gamma   90.00
#
_symmetry.space_group_name_H-M   'P 1'
#
loop_
_entity.id
_entity.type
_entity.pdbx_description
1 polymer ?
#
loop_
_entity_poly.entity_id
_entity_poly.type
_entity_poly.pdbx_seq_one_letter_code
_entity_poly.pdbx_strand_id
1 'polypeptide(L)'
;MNKDFKVADISLADFGRREISLAENEMPALMALREKYKDDQPLAGAKIMGCIHMTIQTAVLMETLIDLGAELRWSSCNIFSTQDHAAAAMAANDIPVFAWKGETEEEFEWCIEQTILKDGVPWAANMILDDGGDLTAMVHEKYPQMLEKIHGISEAVSYTHLRAHETKSY
;
A
#
# COMPACT_ATOMS: atom_id res chain seq x y z
N MET A 1 5.64 -3.45 -22.98
CA MET A 1 6.09 -2.99 -21.66
C MET A 1 5.37 -3.81 -20.61
N ASN A 2 6.10 -4.43 -19.73
CA ASN A 2 5.46 -5.13 -18.60
C ASN A 2 4.87 -4.05 -17.68
N LYS A 3 3.55 -4.08 -17.44
CA LYS A 3 2.91 -3.09 -16.58
C LYS A 3 3.24 -3.44 -15.13
N ASP A 4 3.67 -2.45 -14.35
CA ASP A 4 4.07 -2.63 -12.94
C ASP A 4 2.83 -2.60 -12.02
N PHE A 5 1.79 -3.36 -12.40
CA PHE A 5 0.58 -3.57 -11.61
C PHE A 5 -0.16 -4.84 -12.04
N LYS A 6 -1.03 -5.36 -11.15
CA LYS A 6 -2.01 -6.40 -11.48
C LYS A 6 -3.30 -6.14 -10.70
N VAL A 7 -4.40 -5.96 -11.43
CA VAL A 7 -5.75 -5.73 -10.90
C VAL A 7 -6.76 -6.61 -11.66
N ALA A 8 -7.96 -6.78 -11.11
CA ALA A 8 -8.99 -7.61 -11.72
C ALA A 8 -9.41 -7.11 -13.11
N ASP A 9 -9.78 -5.83 -13.21
CA ASP A 9 -10.28 -5.20 -14.43
C ASP A 9 -9.95 -3.71 -14.47
N ILE A 10 -9.00 -3.34 -15.32
CA ILE A 10 -8.57 -1.94 -15.50
C ILE A 10 -9.70 -1.04 -16.06
N SER A 11 -10.71 -1.60 -16.72
CA SER A 11 -11.82 -0.84 -17.26
C SER A 11 -12.70 -0.19 -16.18
N LEU A 12 -12.57 -0.61 -14.94
CA LEU A 12 -13.25 -0.03 -13.77
C LEU A 12 -12.62 1.30 -13.29
N ALA A 13 -11.54 1.76 -13.89
CA ALA A 13 -10.76 2.92 -13.41
C ALA A 13 -11.59 4.20 -13.33
N ASP A 14 -12.41 4.50 -14.35
CA ASP A 14 -13.26 5.70 -14.34
C ASP A 14 -14.35 5.66 -13.25
N PHE A 15 -14.90 4.49 -12.98
CA PHE A 15 -15.80 4.30 -11.85
C PHE A 15 -15.05 4.49 -10.53
N GLY A 16 -13.89 3.86 -10.39
CA GLY A 16 -13.03 4.01 -9.22
C GLY A 16 -12.68 5.46 -8.94
N ARG A 17 -12.32 6.23 -9.96
CA ARG A 17 -12.00 7.67 -9.79
C ARG A 17 -13.17 8.46 -9.21
N ARG A 18 -14.40 8.20 -9.65
CA ARG A 18 -15.59 8.88 -9.11
C ARG A 18 -15.82 8.53 -7.64
N GLU A 19 -15.70 7.25 -7.30
CA GLU A 19 -15.87 6.78 -5.90
C GLU A 19 -14.77 7.33 -4.97
N ILE A 20 -13.52 7.39 -5.44
CA ILE A 20 -12.42 8.00 -4.69
C ILE A 20 -12.70 9.49 -4.45
N SER A 21 -13.25 10.22 -5.44
CA SER A 21 -13.61 11.64 -5.26
C SER A 21 -14.74 11.85 -4.24
N LEU A 22 -15.63 10.86 -4.06
CA LEU A 22 -16.59 10.90 -2.95
C LEU A 22 -15.90 10.66 -1.60
N ALA A 23 -14.99 9.68 -1.53
CA ALA A 23 -14.22 9.40 -0.32
C ALA A 23 -13.37 10.59 0.14
N GLU A 24 -12.81 11.38 -0.77
CA GLU A 24 -12.09 12.63 -0.45
C GLU A 24 -12.94 13.59 0.40
N ASN A 25 -14.24 13.69 0.12
CA ASN A 25 -15.15 14.55 0.90
C ASN A 25 -15.42 13.99 2.32
N GLU A 26 -15.24 12.69 2.50
CA GLU A 26 -15.42 12.02 3.80
C GLU A 26 -14.15 12.04 4.66
N MET A 27 -13.02 12.47 4.08
CA MET A 27 -11.70 12.46 4.71
C MET A 27 -11.09 13.88 4.84
N PRO A 28 -11.79 14.85 5.45
CA PRO A 28 -11.38 16.24 5.43
C PRO A 28 -10.04 16.52 6.11
N ALA A 29 -9.68 15.74 7.14
CA ALA A 29 -8.38 15.89 7.81
C ALA A 29 -7.22 15.50 6.89
N LEU A 30 -7.35 14.40 6.14
CA LEU A 30 -6.34 13.95 5.20
C LEU A 30 -6.22 14.93 4.01
N MET A 31 -7.34 15.41 3.49
CA MET A 31 -7.35 16.42 2.42
C MET A 31 -6.72 17.75 2.88
N ALA A 32 -6.95 18.17 4.12
CA ALA A 32 -6.31 19.35 4.69
C ALA A 32 -4.78 19.18 4.83
N LEU A 33 -4.30 17.99 5.19
CA LEU A 33 -2.87 17.66 5.23
C LEU A 33 -2.26 17.71 3.82
N ARG A 34 -2.92 17.10 2.83
CA ARG A 34 -2.51 17.13 1.43
C ARG A 34 -2.35 18.58 0.94
N GLU A 35 -3.38 19.41 1.12
CA GLU A 35 -3.35 20.80 0.70
C GLU A 35 -2.26 21.61 1.42
N LYS A 36 -2.08 21.39 2.71
CA LYS A 36 -1.10 22.14 3.52
C LYS A 36 0.35 21.85 3.14
N TYR A 37 0.67 20.60 2.77
CA TYR A 37 2.05 20.13 2.64
C TYR A 37 2.46 19.73 1.22
N LYS A 38 1.56 19.79 0.22
CA LYS A 38 1.87 19.40 -1.16
C LYS A 38 3.06 20.14 -1.77
N ASP A 39 3.23 21.41 -1.42
CA ASP A 39 4.32 22.24 -1.94
C ASP A 39 5.65 21.99 -1.19
N ASP A 40 5.58 21.63 0.09
CA ASP A 40 6.74 21.31 0.93
C ASP A 40 7.30 19.92 0.67
N GLN A 41 6.47 19.01 0.15
CA GLN A 41 6.81 17.61 -0.13
C GLN A 41 7.58 16.90 0.99
N PRO A 42 7.05 16.84 2.22
CA PRO A 42 7.77 16.32 3.39
C PRO A 42 8.14 14.84 3.28
N LEU A 43 7.54 14.11 2.35
CA LEU A 43 7.85 12.71 2.06
C LEU A 43 8.76 12.52 0.84
N ALA A 44 9.40 13.59 0.35
CA ALA A 44 10.36 13.47 -0.73
C ALA A 44 11.48 12.48 -0.36
N GLY A 45 11.67 11.45 -1.20
CA GLY A 45 12.60 10.35 -0.94
C GLY A 45 12.06 9.21 -0.08
N ALA A 46 10.85 9.31 0.44
CA ALA A 46 10.18 8.17 1.05
C ALA A 46 9.76 7.17 -0.03
N LYS A 47 10.14 5.91 0.16
CA LYS A 47 9.80 4.77 -0.68
C LYS A 47 9.03 3.77 0.17
N ILE A 48 7.71 3.77 0.02
CA ILE A 48 6.80 3.09 0.93
C ILE A 48 6.25 1.82 0.28
N MET A 49 6.49 0.68 0.90
CA MET A 49 5.75 -0.55 0.65
C MET A 49 4.51 -0.54 1.51
N GLY A 50 3.33 -0.66 0.90
CA GLY A 50 2.05 -0.68 1.59
C GLY A 50 1.33 -2.01 1.45
N CYS A 51 0.78 -2.51 2.55
CA CYS A 51 -0.11 -3.66 2.58
C CYS A 51 -1.30 -3.34 3.51
N ILE A 52 -2.30 -2.65 2.95
CA ILE A 52 -3.53 -2.25 3.64
C ILE A 52 -4.70 -2.50 2.69
N HIS A 53 -5.90 -2.76 3.23
CA HIS A 53 -7.13 -2.96 2.45
C HIS A 53 -7.23 -2.00 1.27
N MET A 54 -7.26 -2.51 0.03
CA MET A 54 -7.28 -1.68 -1.17
C MET A 54 -8.69 -1.15 -1.46
N THR A 55 -9.10 -0.17 -0.68
CA THR A 55 -10.39 0.51 -0.75
C THR A 55 -10.28 1.91 -1.36
N ILE A 56 -11.41 2.56 -1.61
CA ILE A 56 -11.43 3.95 -2.08
C ILE A 56 -10.79 4.90 -1.06
N GLN A 57 -10.94 4.65 0.25
CA GLN A 57 -10.30 5.44 1.29
C GLN A 57 -8.78 5.25 1.29
N THR A 58 -8.32 4.02 1.11
CA THR A 58 -6.88 3.74 0.95
C THR A 58 -6.32 4.39 -0.30
N ALA A 59 -7.08 4.45 -1.39
CA ALA A 59 -6.67 5.18 -2.59
C ALA A 59 -6.46 6.68 -2.31
N VAL A 60 -7.35 7.32 -1.51
CA VAL A 60 -7.14 8.72 -1.06
C VAL A 60 -5.86 8.85 -0.25
N LEU A 61 -5.56 7.90 0.64
CA LEU A 61 -4.30 7.86 1.39
C LEU A 61 -3.10 7.74 0.44
N MET A 62 -3.13 6.80 -0.50
CA MET A 62 -2.05 6.59 -1.47
C MET A 62 -1.75 7.87 -2.28
N GLU A 63 -2.79 8.49 -2.84
CA GLU A 63 -2.65 9.76 -3.56
C GLU A 63 -2.10 10.87 -2.66
N THR A 64 -2.52 10.93 -1.40
CA THR A 64 -1.98 11.91 -0.45
C THR A 64 -0.50 11.68 -0.20
N LEU A 65 -0.06 10.44 0.00
CA LEU A 65 1.36 10.14 0.19
C LEU A 65 2.20 10.52 -1.05
N ILE A 66 1.67 10.29 -2.25
CA ILE A 66 2.31 10.68 -3.52
C ILE A 66 2.39 12.19 -3.66
N ASP A 67 1.29 12.90 -3.40
CA ASP A 67 1.26 14.37 -3.44
C ASP A 67 2.23 15.01 -2.44
N LEU A 68 2.52 14.32 -1.34
CA LEU A 68 3.53 14.71 -0.36
C LEU A 68 4.97 14.28 -0.72
N GLY A 69 5.17 13.63 -1.86
CA GLY A 69 6.48 13.32 -2.44
C GLY A 69 6.94 11.86 -2.31
N ALA A 70 6.10 10.96 -1.80
CA ALA A 70 6.47 9.55 -1.67
C ALA A 70 6.37 8.77 -2.99
N GLU A 71 7.19 7.75 -3.14
CA GLU A 71 7.02 6.67 -4.11
C GLU A 71 6.34 5.47 -3.42
N LEU A 72 5.38 4.82 -4.08
CA LEU A 72 4.59 3.73 -3.50
C LEU A 72 4.67 2.45 -4.32
N ARG A 73 4.53 1.31 -3.62
CA ARG A 73 4.11 0.01 -4.15
C ARG A 73 3.12 -0.59 -3.17
N TRP A 74 2.02 -1.19 -3.66
CA TRP A 74 0.88 -1.49 -2.79
C TRP A 74 0.23 -2.83 -3.08
N SER A 75 -0.17 -3.53 -2.01
CA SER A 75 -1.05 -4.70 -2.03
C SER A 75 -2.16 -4.57 -0.99
N SER A 76 -3.15 -5.45 -1.04
CA SER A 76 -4.16 -5.56 0.01
C SER A 76 -3.68 -6.49 1.12
N CYS A 77 -4.13 -6.24 2.35
CA CYS A 77 -3.87 -7.09 3.52
C CYS A 77 -4.95 -8.18 3.73
N ASN A 78 -5.87 -8.34 2.78
CA ASN A 78 -6.94 -9.33 2.90
C ASN A 78 -7.49 -9.71 1.52
N ILE A 79 -7.68 -11.00 1.28
CA ILE A 79 -8.11 -11.58 0.01
C ILE A 79 -9.52 -11.15 -0.46
N PHE A 80 -10.37 -10.63 0.43
CA PHE A 80 -11.75 -10.26 0.10
C PHE A 80 -12.06 -8.77 0.18
N SER A 81 -11.16 -7.96 0.76
CA SER A 81 -11.44 -6.57 1.08
C SER A 81 -11.18 -5.59 -0.05
N THR A 82 -10.48 -5.99 -1.10
CA THR A 82 -10.21 -5.11 -2.24
C THR A 82 -11.50 -4.65 -2.92
N GLN A 83 -11.58 -3.36 -3.19
CA GLN A 83 -12.55 -2.78 -4.11
C GLN A 83 -11.86 -2.66 -5.48
N ASP A 84 -12.23 -3.53 -6.42
CA ASP A 84 -11.54 -3.67 -7.71
C ASP A 84 -11.48 -2.37 -8.50
N HIS A 85 -12.52 -1.53 -8.40
CA HIS A 85 -12.53 -0.21 -9.03
C HIS A 85 -11.53 0.77 -8.39
N ALA A 86 -11.26 0.67 -7.08
CA ALA A 86 -10.23 1.48 -6.44
C ALA A 86 -8.83 1.07 -6.91
N ALA A 87 -8.55 -0.24 -6.95
CA ALA A 87 -7.30 -0.77 -7.48
C ALA A 87 -7.10 -0.39 -8.96
N ALA A 88 -8.15 -0.48 -9.77
CA ALA A 88 -8.12 -0.08 -11.18
C ALA A 88 -7.79 1.40 -11.37
N ALA A 89 -8.36 2.29 -10.54
CA ALA A 89 -8.08 3.72 -10.60
C ALA A 89 -6.61 4.04 -10.28
N MET A 90 -6.03 3.37 -9.30
CA MET A 90 -4.59 3.51 -8.99
C MET A 90 -3.72 3.00 -10.13
N ALA A 91 -4.01 1.81 -10.65
CA ALA A 91 -3.28 1.21 -11.77
C ALA A 91 -3.33 2.06 -13.05
N ALA A 92 -4.47 2.71 -13.32
CA ALA A 92 -4.63 3.59 -14.48
C ALA A 92 -3.79 4.88 -14.39
N ASN A 93 -3.38 5.26 -13.19
CA ASN A 93 -2.46 6.38 -12.92
C ASN A 93 -0.99 5.93 -12.76
N ASP A 94 -0.66 4.73 -13.30
CA ASP A 94 0.69 4.14 -13.24
C ASP A 94 1.23 3.94 -11.80
N ILE A 95 0.34 3.85 -10.81
CA ILE A 95 0.73 3.54 -9.43
C ILE A 95 0.86 2.01 -9.31
N PRO A 96 2.01 1.49 -8.87
CA PRO A 96 2.20 0.06 -8.69
C PRO A 96 1.27 -0.50 -7.62
N VAL A 97 0.23 -1.24 -8.05
CA VAL A 97 -0.77 -1.87 -7.20
C VAL A 97 -1.04 -3.31 -7.65
N PHE A 98 -1.04 -4.21 -6.68
CA PHE A 98 -1.22 -5.64 -6.88
C PHE A 98 -2.33 -6.09 -5.92
N ALA A 99 -3.58 -6.05 -6.38
CA ALA A 99 -4.72 -6.41 -5.55
C ALA A 99 -5.99 -6.64 -6.38
N TRP A 100 -6.78 -7.66 -6.02
CA TRP A 100 -8.13 -7.87 -6.51
C TRP A 100 -8.97 -8.60 -5.47
N LYS A 101 -10.27 -8.53 -5.58
CA LYS A 101 -11.18 -9.24 -4.68
C LYS A 101 -11.26 -10.72 -5.04
N GLY A 102 -11.06 -11.58 -4.04
CA GLY A 102 -11.16 -13.03 -4.21
C GLY A 102 -9.86 -13.69 -4.66
N GLU A 103 -8.72 -13.12 -4.26
CA GLU A 103 -7.41 -13.76 -4.40
C GLU A 103 -7.40 -15.14 -3.73
N THR A 104 -6.67 -16.10 -4.28
CA THR A 104 -6.26 -17.29 -3.53
C THR A 104 -5.14 -16.92 -2.55
N GLU A 105 -4.83 -17.83 -1.61
CA GLU A 105 -3.71 -17.60 -0.68
C GLU A 105 -2.38 -17.41 -1.42
N GLU A 106 -2.13 -18.20 -2.47
CA GLU A 106 -0.91 -18.08 -3.29
C GLU A 106 -0.88 -16.76 -4.08
N GLU A 107 -2.03 -16.30 -4.58
CA GLU A 107 -2.13 -15.00 -5.25
C GLU A 107 -1.91 -13.84 -4.28
N PHE A 108 -2.45 -13.94 -3.07
CA PHE A 108 -2.25 -12.97 -2.00
C PHE A 108 -0.76 -12.85 -1.62
N GLU A 109 -0.08 -13.96 -1.37
CA GLU A 109 1.37 -13.96 -1.11
C GLU A 109 2.14 -13.37 -2.28
N TRP A 110 1.77 -13.71 -3.51
CA TRP A 110 2.39 -13.15 -4.71
C TRP A 110 2.20 -11.64 -4.79
N CYS A 111 1.00 -11.11 -4.49
CA CYS A 111 0.73 -9.67 -4.48
C CYS A 111 1.62 -8.92 -3.49
N ILE A 112 1.77 -9.46 -2.26
CA ILE A 112 2.67 -8.90 -1.25
C ILE A 112 4.12 -8.94 -1.77
N GLU A 113 4.54 -10.04 -2.36
CA GLU A 113 5.90 -10.16 -2.89
C GLU A 113 6.17 -9.18 -4.04
N GLN A 114 5.18 -8.90 -4.92
CA GLN A 114 5.31 -7.87 -5.95
C GLN A 114 5.43 -6.46 -5.37
N THR A 115 4.90 -6.23 -4.17
CA THR A 115 5.10 -4.96 -3.44
C THR A 115 6.56 -4.79 -3.01
N ILE A 116 7.21 -5.89 -2.65
CA ILE A 116 8.63 -5.93 -2.26
C ILE A 116 9.56 -5.86 -3.48
N LEU A 117 9.19 -6.49 -4.59
CA LEU A 117 10.02 -6.64 -5.78
C LEU A 117 9.64 -5.64 -6.88
N LYS A 118 10.65 -5.11 -7.57
CA LYS A 118 10.51 -4.41 -8.83
C LYS A 118 11.40 -5.09 -9.86
N ASP A 119 10.81 -5.53 -10.97
CA ASP A 119 11.53 -6.28 -12.01
C ASP A 119 12.29 -7.51 -11.45
N GLY A 120 11.71 -8.19 -10.46
CA GLY A 120 12.27 -9.39 -9.83
C GLY A 120 13.41 -9.15 -8.83
N VAL A 121 13.71 -7.90 -8.49
CA VAL A 121 14.73 -7.55 -7.49
C VAL A 121 14.11 -6.75 -6.35
N PRO A 122 14.63 -6.87 -5.10
CA PRO A 122 14.15 -6.08 -3.99
C PRO A 122 14.16 -4.58 -4.30
N TRP A 123 12.99 -3.94 -4.20
CA TRP A 123 12.86 -2.50 -4.39
C TRP A 123 13.57 -1.74 -3.26
N ALA A 124 14.13 -0.59 -3.55
CA ALA A 124 14.87 0.20 -2.56
C ALA A 124 13.92 0.95 -1.60
N ALA A 125 12.94 0.23 -1.02
CA ALA A 125 12.03 0.79 -0.03
C ALA A 125 12.76 1.14 1.28
N ASN A 126 12.27 2.19 1.95
CA ASN A 126 12.79 2.65 3.23
C ASN A 126 11.72 2.81 4.31
N MET A 127 10.46 2.53 3.98
CA MET A 127 9.33 2.55 4.92
C MET A 127 8.34 1.43 4.59
N ILE A 128 7.67 0.94 5.62
CA ILE A 128 6.58 -0.03 5.52
C ILE A 128 5.34 0.56 6.17
N LEU A 129 4.20 0.43 5.48
CA LEU A 129 2.87 0.73 6.01
C LEU A 129 2.03 -0.53 5.89
N ASP A 130 1.76 -1.19 7.01
CA ASP A 130 1.20 -2.54 7.05
C ASP A 130 -0.13 -2.58 7.81
N ASP A 131 -0.88 -3.64 7.63
CA ASP A 131 -2.05 -4.01 8.42
C ASP A 131 -2.11 -5.55 8.53
N GLY A 132 -1.98 -6.05 9.75
CA GLY A 132 -1.91 -7.49 10.03
C GLY A 132 -0.49 -8.06 10.05
N GLY A 133 0.49 -7.36 9.48
CA GLY A 133 1.90 -7.71 9.58
C GLY A 133 2.42 -8.69 8.53
N ASP A 134 1.61 -9.07 7.52
CA ASP A 134 2.02 -10.06 6.51
C ASP A 134 3.17 -9.56 5.62
N LEU A 135 3.14 -8.29 5.20
CA LEU A 135 4.24 -7.69 4.46
C LEU A 135 5.50 -7.61 5.31
N THR A 136 5.38 -7.18 6.56
CA THR A 136 6.48 -7.09 7.50
C THR A 136 7.11 -8.46 7.76
N ALA A 137 6.28 -9.49 7.99
CA ALA A 137 6.72 -10.87 8.17
C ALA A 137 7.48 -11.38 6.94
N MET A 138 6.93 -11.17 5.74
CA MET A 138 7.58 -11.58 4.49
C MET A 138 8.94 -10.92 4.29
N VAL A 139 9.08 -9.62 4.61
CA VAL A 139 10.37 -8.93 4.56
C VAL A 139 11.37 -9.57 5.54
N HIS A 140 10.95 -9.87 6.76
CA HIS A 140 11.81 -10.53 7.75
C HIS A 140 12.25 -11.93 7.31
N GLU A 141 11.36 -12.70 6.74
CA GLU A 141 11.60 -14.11 6.39
C GLU A 141 12.37 -14.26 5.08
N LYS A 142 11.94 -13.55 4.02
CA LYS A 142 12.47 -13.76 2.67
C LYS A 142 13.49 -12.70 2.23
N TYR A 143 13.44 -11.48 2.80
CA TYR A 143 14.25 -10.32 2.37
C TYR A 143 14.93 -9.58 3.51
N PRO A 144 15.54 -10.26 4.51
CA PRO A 144 16.06 -9.61 5.73
C PRO A 144 17.11 -8.53 5.46
N GLN A 145 17.81 -8.59 4.33
CA GLN A 145 18.78 -7.57 3.93
C GLN A 145 18.15 -6.20 3.67
N MET A 146 16.83 -6.13 3.45
CA MET A 146 16.11 -4.85 3.27
C MET A 146 15.95 -4.10 4.58
N LEU A 147 15.91 -4.81 5.72
CA LEU A 147 15.67 -4.23 7.05
C LEU A 147 16.71 -3.16 7.41
N GLU A 148 17.94 -3.28 6.93
CA GLU A 148 18.99 -2.27 7.15
C GLU A 148 18.63 -0.89 6.58
N LYS A 149 17.73 -0.84 5.57
CA LYS A 149 17.31 0.38 4.89
C LYS A 149 15.92 0.86 5.33
N ILE A 150 15.17 0.04 6.07
CA ILE A 150 13.85 0.40 6.56
C ILE A 150 14.00 1.30 7.79
N HIS A 151 13.58 2.56 7.66
CA HIS A 151 13.67 3.56 8.73
C HIS A 151 12.47 3.52 9.68
N GLY A 152 11.35 2.95 9.24
CA GLY A 152 10.14 2.86 10.05
C GLY A 152 9.10 1.91 9.48
N ILE A 153 8.34 1.32 10.39
CA ILE A 153 7.19 0.47 10.11
C ILE A 153 6.01 1.06 10.86
N SER A 154 4.90 1.29 10.17
CA SER A 154 3.63 1.74 10.74
C SER A 154 2.57 0.68 10.50
N GLU A 155 1.83 0.35 11.54
CA GLU A 155 0.70 -0.59 11.52
C GLU A 155 -0.61 0.20 11.54
N ALA A 156 -1.51 -0.02 10.57
CA ALA A 156 -2.73 0.77 10.42
C ALA A 156 -3.79 0.42 11.46
N VAL A 157 -3.92 -0.86 11.80
CA VAL A 157 -4.83 -1.35 12.83
C VAL A 157 -4.01 -1.93 13.96
N SER A 158 -4.16 -1.33 15.13
CA SER A 158 -3.36 -1.72 16.30
C SER A 158 -3.72 -3.11 16.79
N TYR A 159 -2.92 -4.10 16.45
CA TYR A 159 -2.87 -5.38 17.15
C TYR A 159 -2.05 -5.26 18.45
N THR A 160 -2.25 -4.18 19.21
CA THR A 160 -1.51 -3.94 20.44
C THR A 160 -1.61 -5.11 21.42
N HIS A 161 -2.72 -5.83 21.43
CA HIS A 161 -2.89 -7.04 22.25
C HIS A 161 -2.13 -8.26 21.68
N LEU A 162 -1.92 -8.38 20.36
CA LEU A 162 -1.13 -9.47 19.77
C LEU A 162 0.37 -9.20 19.92
N ARG A 163 0.84 -7.99 19.63
CA ARG A 163 2.24 -7.61 19.80
C ARG A 163 2.69 -7.63 21.27
N ALA A 164 1.79 -7.35 22.22
CA ALA A 164 2.06 -7.48 23.64
C ALA A 164 2.37 -8.93 24.07
N HIS A 165 1.96 -9.93 23.31
CA HIS A 165 2.30 -11.35 23.54
C HIS A 165 3.63 -11.75 22.88
N GLU A 166 4.03 -11.13 21.77
CA GLU A 166 5.30 -11.42 21.08
C GLU A 166 6.53 -10.87 21.81
N THR A 167 6.39 -9.79 22.54
CA THR A 167 7.51 -9.17 23.30
C THR A 167 7.91 -9.94 24.55
N LYS A 168 7.28 -11.07 24.86
CA LYS A 168 7.63 -11.92 26.02
C LYS A 168 8.62 -13.05 25.72
N SER A 169 9.17 -13.13 24.53
CA SER A 169 10.10 -14.20 24.11
C SER A 169 11.55 -13.71 23.93
N TYR A 170 11.99 -12.71 24.71
CA TYR A 170 13.40 -12.32 24.81
C TYR A 170 13.87 -12.37 26.24
#